data_624cf02734b1866f147672a01c39a48b
#
_entry.id   624cf02734b1866f147672a01c39a48b
#
_cell.length_a   1.000
_cell.length_b   1.000
_cell.length_c   1.000
_cell.angle_alpha   90.00
_cell.angle_beta   90.00
_cell.angle_gamma   90.00
#
_symmetry.space_group_name_H-M   'P 1'
#
loop_
_entity.id
_entity.type
_entity.pdbx_description
1 polymer ?
#
loop_
_entity_poly.entity_id
_entity_poly.type
_entity_poly.pdbx_seq_one_letter_code
_entity_poly.pdbx_strand_id
1 'polypeptide(L)'
;MATDNTRQLQDYYALAVGGGMNYQTAAFHGFRFGLGGIFQYNLASSDLEKRDSATKASNRYEVGLFDITDPGNRTNLDRLEDLWLRYEWKKSQITLGQQAVQTPFINPQDGRMRPTMVSGLWTEINEGKHTKIEGGWLWSISPRSTVKWYSVGHSIGIYPKGLNPDGTSSGYPENLQSKGVGLLGITRQFGPRMRVQLWNQYVENIFNTALIQTDYSHPLRNGHKILLGLQWTHQDALSAGGHEDQTRTYFPKGASSNVISTQAGWQHNGWQALAAWTRTTADGRFLNPREWGREPFYTFMTRERIEGSGDVNAVTGRVIWQPAGNKWRFEAA
;
A
#
# COMPACT_ATOMS: atom_id res chain seq x y z
N MET A 1 -6.21 -25.29 -3.44
CA MET A 1 -5.81 -26.31 -4.43
C MET A 1 -6.48 -26.00 -5.75
N ALA A 2 -5.73 -25.63 -6.77
CA ALA A 2 -6.25 -25.57 -8.13
C ALA A 2 -6.02 -26.96 -8.74
N THR A 3 -7.06 -27.73 -8.85
CA THR A 3 -7.00 -29.06 -9.50
C THR A 3 -7.44 -28.90 -10.94
N ASP A 4 -6.50 -28.89 -11.86
CA ASP A 4 -6.79 -29.24 -13.25
C ASP A 4 -6.73 -30.77 -13.33
N ASN A 5 -7.85 -31.42 -13.59
CA ASN A 5 -7.94 -32.88 -13.71
C ASN A 5 -7.06 -33.47 -14.82
N THR A 6 -6.45 -32.65 -15.66
CA THR A 6 -5.60 -33.04 -16.79
C THR A 6 -4.12 -32.77 -16.56
N ARG A 7 -3.74 -32.00 -15.53
CA ARG A 7 -2.35 -31.61 -15.27
C ARG A 7 -2.07 -31.55 -13.76
N GLN A 8 -1.00 -32.21 -13.35
CA GLN A 8 -0.53 -32.11 -11.97
C GLN A 8 0.24 -30.78 -11.80
N LEU A 9 -0.36 -29.82 -11.10
CA LEU A 9 0.28 -28.57 -10.77
C LEU A 9 1.27 -28.75 -9.62
N GLN A 10 2.31 -27.90 -9.58
CA GLN A 10 3.29 -27.90 -8.50
C GLN A 10 2.64 -27.39 -7.20
N ASP A 11 2.71 -28.19 -6.16
CA ASP A 11 2.35 -27.78 -4.81
C ASP A 11 3.53 -27.10 -4.12
N TYR A 12 3.24 -26.00 -3.43
CA TYR A 12 4.20 -25.26 -2.64
C TYR A 12 3.73 -25.17 -1.19
N TYR A 13 4.68 -25.19 -0.28
CA TYR A 13 4.45 -24.91 1.13
C TYR A 13 5.60 -24.06 1.70
N ALA A 14 5.31 -23.30 2.75
CA ALA A 14 6.30 -22.52 3.48
C ALA A 14 5.88 -22.37 4.94
N LEU A 15 6.83 -22.52 5.84
CA LEU A 15 6.69 -22.29 7.26
C LEU A 15 7.81 -21.38 7.73
N ALA A 16 7.45 -20.21 8.24
CA ALA A 16 8.37 -19.22 8.75
C ALA A 16 8.11 -18.93 10.23
N VAL A 17 9.15 -18.60 10.96
CA VAL A 17 9.09 -18.00 12.29
C VAL A 17 9.93 -16.73 12.28
N GLY A 18 9.53 -15.73 13.05
CA GLY A 18 10.27 -14.48 13.15
C GLY A 18 9.72 -13.58 14.25
N GLY A 19 10.42 -12.52 14.48
CA GLY A 19 10.07 -11.48 15.43
C GLY A 19 10.78 -10.16 15.13
N GLY A 20 10.24 -9.08 15.67
CA GLY A 20 10.85 -7.75 15.59
C GLY A 20 11.36 -7.29 16.93
N MET A 21 12.44 -6.54 16.92
CA MET A 21 12.97 -5.82 18.08
C MET A 21 13.10 -4.35 17.74
N ASN A 22 12.51 -3.49 18.57
CA ASN A 22 12.57 -2.05 18.38
C ASN A 22 13.06 -1.40 19.67
N TYR A 23 13.99 -0.48 19.55
CA TYR A 23 14.48 0.38 20.60
C TYR A 23 14.22 1.84 20.26
N GLN A 24 13.74 2.61 21.22
CA GLN A 24 13.53 4.05 21.09
C GLN A 24 14.03 4.73 22.34
N THR A 25 14.81 5.81 22.18
CA THR A 25 15.28 6.60 23.32
C THR A 25 14.14 7.38 23.98
N ALA A 26 14.33 7.77 25.22
CA ALA A 26 13.55 8.88 25.80
C ALA A 26 13.80 10.17 25.00
N ALA A 27 12.89 11.13 25.09
CA ALA A 27 13.08 12.43 24.45
C ALA A 27 14.15 13.23 25.19
N PHE A 28 15.12 13.76 24.46
CA PHE A 28 16.11 14.69 24.95
C PHE A 28 16.03 16.01 24.17
N HIS A 29 15.57 17.07 24.80
CA HIS A 29 15.30 18.36 24.15
C HIS A 29 14.45 18.26 22.87
N GLY A 30 13.47 17.35 22.86
CA GLY A 30 12.61 17.08 21.71
C GLY A 30 13.17 16.06 20.71
N PHE A 31 14.42 15.66 20.84
CA PHE A 31 15.02 14.64 19.98
C PHE A 31 14.81 13.23 20.49
N ARG A 32 14.54 12.31 19.59
CA ARG A 32 14.53 10.86 19.83
C ARG A 32 15.28 10.15 18.72
N PHE A 33 15.86 9.02 19.07
CA PHE A 33 16.46 8.07 18.13
C PHE A 33 15.73 6.75 18.20
N GLY A 34 15.53 6.11 17.05
CA GLY A 34 14.94 4.78 16.95
C GLY A 34 15.78 3.85 16.11
N LEU A 35 15.86 2.61 16.58
CA LEU A 35 16.55 1.50 15.92
C LEU A 35 15.67 0.26 16.05
N GLY A 36 15.42 -0.45 14.95
CA GLY A 36 14.63 -1.67 14.97
C GLY A 36 14.84 -2.54 13.75
N GLY A 37 14.59 -3.83 13.91
CA GLY A 37 14.71 -4.79 12.84
C GLY A 37 13.80 -5.98 13.02
N ILE A 38 13.58 -6.69 11.93
CA ILE A 38 12.87 -7.98 11.90
C ILE A 38 13.88 -9.08 11.59
N PHE A 39 13.80 -10.14 12.39
CA PHE A 39 14.54 -11.38 12.23
C PHE A 39 13.56 -12.45 11.77
N GLN A 40 13.91 -13.18 10.74
CA GLN A 40 13.04 -14.20 10.17
C GLN A 40 13.83 -15.44 9.76
N TYR A 41 13.22 -16.59 10.01
CA TYR A 41 13.81 -17.90 9.68
C TYR A 41 12.83 -18.71 8.84
N ASN A 42 13.35 -19.34 7.80
CA ASN A 42 12.64 -20.37 7.05
C ASN A 42 12.81 -21.70 7.79
N LEU A 43 11.77 -22.14 8.50
CA LEU A 43 11.79 -23.42 9.21
C LEU A 43 11.64 -24.60 8.27
N ALA A 44 10.79 -24.47 7.26
CA ALA A 44 10.57 -25.46 6.23
C ALA A 44 9.89 -24.83 5.01
N SER A 45 10.33 -25.21 3.83
CA SER A 45 9.66 -24.85 2.59
C SER A 45 9.97 -25.86 1.49
N SER A 46 9.04 -25.94 0.53
CA SER A 46 9.35 -26.53 -0.77
C SER A 46 10.46 -25.74 -1.46
N ASP A 47 10.95 -26.23 -2.59
CA ASP A 47 11.83 -25.45 -3.46
C ASP A 47 11.01 -24.31 -4.10
N LEU A 48 11.24 -23.08 -3.61
CA LEU A 48 10.50 -21.89 -4.02
C LEU A 48 11.04 -21.29 -5.34
N GLU A 49 12.22 -21.70 -5.81
CA GLU A 49 12.76 -21.33 -7.12
C GLU A 49 12.12 -22.14 -8.25
N LYS A 50 11.64 -23.33 -7.91
CA LYS A 50 11.06 -24.26 -8.89
C LYS A 50 9.80 -23.66 -9.52
N ARG A 51 9.77 -23.69 -10.84
CA ARG A 51 8.58 -23.29 -11.61
C ARG A 51 7.68 -24.48 -11.85
N ASP A 52 6.39 -24.24 -11.90
CA ASP A 52 5.42 -25.25 -12.29
C ASP A 52 5.75 -25.81 -13.69
N SER A 53 5.80 -27.12 -13.82
CA SER A 53 6.24 -27.80 -15.04
C SER A 53 5.26 -27.61 -16.22
N ALA A 54 3.98 -27.44 -15.91
CA ALA A 54 2.92 -27.31 -16.92
C ALA A 54 2.71 -25.84 -17.35
N THR A 55 2.59 -24.93 -16.38
CA THR A 55 2.26 -23.52 -16.64
C THR A 55 3.48 -22.62 -16.73
N LYS A 56 4.68 -23.12 -16.33
CA LYS A 56 5.91 -22.34 -16.18
C LYS A 56 5.81 -21.19 -15.18
N ALA A 57 4.72 -21.12 -14.44
CA ALA A 57 4.50 -20.11 -13.42
C ALA A 57 5.49 -20.29 -12.26
N SER A 58 6.02 -19.18 -11.75
CA SER A 58 6.82 -19.17 -10.53
C SER A 58 5.90 -19.21 -9.30
N ASN A 59 6.46 -19.67 -8.17
CA ASN A 59 5.81 -19.52 -6.88
C ASN A 59 5.44 -18.06 -6.64
N ARG A 60 4.24 -17.81 -6.13
CA ARG A 60 3.71 -16.47 -5.97
C ARG A 60 3.39 -16.09 -4.52
N TYR A 61 2.95 -17.05 -3.73
CA TYR A 61 2.42 -16.79 -2.40
C TYR A 61 3.40 -17.17 -1.30
N GLU A 62 3.97 -18.34 -1.37
CA GLU A 62 4.85 -18.91 -0.35
C GLU A 62 6.20 -18.18 -0.32
N VAL A 63 6.77 -17.86 -1.49
CA VAL A 63 7.98 -17.05 -1.60
C VAL A 63 7.81 -15.66 -0.94
N GLY A 64 6.59 -15.12 -0.97
CA GLY A 64 6.27 -13.84 -0.34
C GLY A 64 6.36 -13.85 1.20
N LEU A 65 6.51 -15.01 1.85
CA LEU A 65 6.87 -15.06 3.28
C LEU A 65 8.33 -14.66 3.49
N PHE A 66 9.20 -14.82 2.51
CA PHE A 66 10.65 -14.66 2.61
C PHE A 66 11.14 -13.49 1.76
N ASP A 67 11.89 -13.75 0.70
CA ASP A 67 12.39 -12.75 -0.23
C ASP A 67 11.93 -13.07 -1.65
N ILE A 68 10.98 -12.28 -2.15
CA ILE A 68 10.42 -12.49 -3.49
C ILE A 68 11.42 -12.20 -4.61
N THR A 69 12.48 -11.46 -4.31
CA THR A 69 13.55 -11.14 -5.27
C THR A 69 14.65 -12.18 -5.31
N ASP A 70 14.71 -13.03 -4.29
CA ASP A 70 15.65 -14.14 -4.18
C ASP A 70 14.96 -15.35 -3.54
N PRO A 71 14.20 -16.15 -4.32
CA PRO A 71 13.45 -17.30 -3.80
C PRO A 71 14.34 -18.38 -3.19
N GLY A 72 15.63 -18.44 -3.54
CA GLY A 72 16.62 -19.33 -2.97
C GLY A 72 17.15 -18.91 -1.60
N ASN A 73 16.92 -17.66 -1.20
CA ASN A 73 17.37 -17.13 0.08
C ASN A 73 16.61 -17.76 1.25
N ARG A 74 17.29 -18.59 2.03
CA ARG A 74 16.70 -19.30 3.19
C ARG A 74 17.25 -18.84 4.53
N THR A 75 18.35 -18.11 4.55
CA THR A 75 19.12 -17.83 5.77
C THR A 75 19.34 -16.35 6.03
N ASN A 76 19.45 -15.53 4.99
CA ASN A 76 19.67 -14.08 5.14
C ASN A 76 18.37 -13.32 4.96
N LEU A 77 17.46 -13.50 5.91
CA LEU A 77 16.10 -12.98 5.86
C LEU A 77 15.85 -11.83 6.86
N ASP A 78 16.90 -11.29 7.44
CA ASP A 78 16.80 -10.18 8.40
C ASP A 78 16.76 -8.86 7.65
N ARG A 79 16.10 -7.86 8.26
CA ARG A 79 16.04 -6.52 7.71
C ARG A 79 16.03 -5.47 8.82
N LEU A 80 16.92 -4.48 8.71
CA LEU A 80 16.83 -3.24 9.48
C LEU A 80 15.64 -2.44 8.95
N GLU A 81 14.68 -2.16 9.83
CA GLU A 81 13.43 -1.49 9.45
C GLU A 81 13.37 -0.06 9.95
N ASP A 82 13.73 0.15 11.21
CA ASP A 82 13.77 1.45 11.85
C ASP A 82 15.21 1.88 12.06
N LEU A 83 15.56 3.03 11.52
CA LEU A 83 16.79 3.74 11.80
C LEU A 83 16.53 5.22 11.55
N TRP A 84 16.08 5.92 12.58
CA TRP A 84 15.62 7.28 12.41
C TRP A 84 16.02 8.19 13.58
N LEU A 85 16.15 9.49 13.22
CA LEU A 85 16.20 10.62 14.17
C LEU A 85 14.91 11.41 14.03
N ARG A 86 14.26 11.70 15.17
CA ARG A 86 13.02 12.44 15.26
C ARG A 86 13.17 13.65 16.14
N TYR A 87 12.60 14.76 15.70
CA TYR A 87 12.41 15.94 16.53
C TYR A 87 10.90 16.17 16.75
N GLU A 88 10.52 16.28 18.03
CA GLU A 88 9.14 16.46 18.47
C GLU A 88 8.97 17.85 19.06
N TRP A 89 7.90 18.55 18.66
CA TRP A 89 7.52 19.83 19.27
C TRP A 89 6.01 19.88 19.44
N LYS A 90 5.53 20.27 20.62
CA LYS A 90 4.11 20.30 20.97
C LYS A 90 3.41 18.97 20.59
N LYS A 91 2.61 18.97 19.50
CA LYS A 91 1.89 17.79 18.97
C LYS A 91 2.40 17.35 17.61
N SER A 92 3.48 17.90 17.15
CA SER A 92 4.03 17.74 15.82
C SER A 92 5.39 17.07 15.87
N GLN A 93 5.81 16.49 14.75
CA GLN A 93 7.10 15.82 14.64
C GLN A 93 7.66 15.88 13.23
N ILE A 94 8.97 15.80 13.12
CA ILE A 94 9.72 15.54 11.89
C ILE A 94 10.66 14.37 12.13
N THR A 95 10.66 13.43 11.20
CA THR A 95 11.46 12.19 11.29
C THR A 95 12.32 12.05 10.06
N LEU A 96 13.61 11.84 10.25
CA LEU A 96 14.59 11.58 9.20
C LEU A 96 15.09 10.14 9.32
N GLY A 97 15.05 9.38 8.23
CA GLY A 97 15.59 8.03 8.17
C GLY A 97 14.58 6.96 7.78
N GLN A 98 14.86 5.72 8.19
CA GLN A 98 14.04 4.54 7.90
C GLN A 98 12.87 4.46 8.86
N GLN A 99 11.65 4.40 8.34
CA GLN A 99 10.41 4.43 9.12
C GLN A 99 9.22 3.87 8.35
N ALA A 100 8.15 3.51 9.04
CA ALA A 100 6.86 3.26 8.42
C ALA A 100 6.08 4.57 8.25
N VAL A 101 5.39 4.73 7.11
CA VAL A 101 4.42 5.80 6.88
C VAL A 101 3.06 5.22 6.56
N GLN A 102 1.99 5.94 6.91
CA GLN A 102 0.62 5.51 6.66
C GLN A 102 -0.09 6.55 5.80
N THR A 103 -0.06 6.36 4.48
CA THR A 103 -0.73 7.21 3.49
C THR A 103 -1.71 6.42 2.64
N PRO A 104 -2.58 7.05 1.84
CA PRO A 104 -3.45 6.33 0.91
C PRO A 104 -2.70 5.50 -0.14
N PHE A 105 -1.45 5.86 -0.47
CA PHE A 105 -0.71 5.29 -1.59
C PHE A 105 0.49 4.45 -1.14
N ILE A 106 1.17 4.86 -0.06
CA ILE A 106 2.28 4.15 0.55
C ILE A 106 1.90 3.82 1.98
N ASN A 107 1.85 2.55 2.31
CA ASN A 107 1.46 2.09 3.63
C ASN A 107 2.09 0.72 3.94
N PRO A 108 2.22 0.35 5.23
CA PRO A 108 2.88 -0.89 5.61
C PRO A 108 2.27 -2.14 5.00
N GLN A 109 0.99 -2.10 4.65
CA GLN A 109 0.18 -3.24 4.22
C GLN A 109 0.42 -4.47 5.13
N ASP A 110 -0.59 -5.09 5.59
CA ASP A 110 -0.48 -6.32 6.36
C ASP A 110 -0.33 -7.55 5.46
N GLY A 111 -0.14 -8.67 6.09
CA GLY A 111 -0.33 -9.97 5.50
C GLY A 111 0.93 -10.67 5.05
N ARG A 112 2.07 -10.24 5.55
CA ARG A 112 3.34 -10.97 5.45
C ARG A 112 4.14 -10.76 6.74
N MET A 113 5.32 -11.36 6.81
CA MET A 113 6.16 -11.23 8.00
C MET A 113 6.77 -9.83 8.15
N ARG A 114 6.89 -9.08 7.07
CA ARG A 114 7.52 -7.75 7.03
C ARG A 114 6.62 -6.71 6.38
N PRO A 115 6.56 -5.48 6.93
CA PRO A 115 5.85 -4.36 6.32
C PRO A 115 6.62 -3.74 5.15
N THR A 116 5.96 -2.92 4.35
CA THR A 116 6.63 -1.94 3.48
C THR A 116 7.15 -0.80 4.34
N MET A 117 8.44 -0.49 4.21
CA MET A 117 9.13 0.57 4.93
C MET A 117 9.68 1.61 3.94
N VAL A 118 9.89 2.83 4.42
CA VAL A 118 10.42 3.93 3.61
C VAL A 118 11.61 4.59 4.31
N SER A 119 12.49 5.19 3.51
CA SER A 119 13.56 6.05 4.01
C SER A 119 13.39 7.44 3.43
N GLY A 120 13.39 8.44 4.27
CA GLY A 120 13.12 9.81 3.86
C GLY A 120 13.00 10.79 5.02
N LEU A 121 12.53 11.97 4.68
CA LEU A 121 12.10 12.99 5.62
C LEU A 121 10.57 12.97 5.67
N TRP A 122 10.00 12.81 6.85
CA TRP A 122 8.55 12.80 7.07
C TRP A 122 8.17 13.76 8.19
N THR A 123 7.16 14.56 7.96
CA THR A 123 6.66 15.57 8.90
C THR A 123 5.18 15.35 9.18
N GLU A 124 4.79 15.47 10.44
CA GLU A 124 3.39 15.47 10.88
C GLU A 124 3.14 16.71 11.72
N ILE A 125 2.18 17.54 11.31
CA ILE A 125 1.80 18.79 11.99
C ILE A 125 0.38 18.63 12.52
N ASN A 126 0.25 18.63 13.86
CA ASN A 126 -1.02 18.41 14.57
C ASN A 126 -1.38 19.61 15.48
N GLU A 127 -0.86 20.81 15.18
CA GLU A 127 -1.11 22.03 15.97
C GLU A 127 -2.53 22.57 15.79
N GLY A 128 -3.14 22.29 14.64
CA GLY A 128 -4.52 22.67 14.34
C GLY A 128 -5.53 21.84 15.11
N LYS A 129 -6.54 22.48 15.73
CA LYS A 129 -7.55 21.80 16.57
C LYS A 129 -8.30 20.67 15.85
N HIS A 130 -8.45 20.76 14.52
CA HIS A 130 -9.21 19.81 13.71
C HIS A 130 -8.53 19.51 12.38
N THR A 131 -7.26 19.85 12.23
CA THR A 131 -6.51 19.71 10.98
C THR A 131 -5.19 19.03 11.28
N LYS A 132 -4.91 17.94 10.55
CA LYS A 132 -3.60 17.30 10.45
C LYS A 132 -3.02 17.60 9.09
N ILE A 133 -1.75 17.98 9.04
CA ILE A 133 -0.96 18.09 7.81
C ILE A 133 0.19 17.11 7.95
N GLU A 134 0.41 16.32 6.94
CA GLU A 134 1.50 15.35 6.93
C GLU A 134 2.10 15.25 5.52
N GLY A 135 3.39 14.99 5.45
CA GLY A 135 4.07 14.89 4.18
C GLY A 135 5.58 14.86 4.31
N GLY A 136 6.22 14.67 3.19
CA GLY A 136 7.66 14.57 3.15
C GLY A 136 8.21 14.17 1.80
N TRP A 137 9.49 13.86 1.79
CA TRP A 137 10.21 13.35 0.64
C TRP A 137 10.88 12.02 0.97
N LEU A 138 10.56 10.98 0.20
CA LEU A 138 11.07 9.62 0.37
C LEU A 138 12.00 9.30 -0.79
N TRP A 139 13.21 8.81 -0.50
CA TRP A 139 14.22 8.48 -1.52
C TRP A 139 14.47 6.99 -1.68
N SER A 140 14.00 6.17 -0.73
CA SER A 140 14.18 4.72 -0.77
C SER A 140 12.99 4.00 -0.15
N ILE A 141 12.68 2.84 -0.70
CA ILE A 141 11.57 1.98 -0.24
C ILE A 141 12.11 0.56 -0.09
N SER A 142 11.73 -0.10 0.99
CA SER A 142 11.90 -1.53 1.18
C SER A 142 10.51 -2.18 1.15
N PRO A 143 10.10 -2.76 0.03
CA PRO A 143 8.80 -3.38 -0.10
C PRO A 143 8.63 -4.56 0.85
N ARG A 144 7.40 -4.83 1.26
CA ARG A 144 7.08 -6.07 1.98
C ARG A 144 7.59 -7.29 1.21
N SER A 145 7.89 -8.36 1.89
CA SER A 145 8.43 -9.59 1.29
C SER A 145 9.77 -9.44 0.57
N THR A 146 10.57 -8.46 0.96
CA THR A 146 11.95 -8.29 0.53
C THR A 146 12.85 -8.01 1.72
N VAL A 147 14.16 -8.27 1.57
CA VAL A 147 15.18 -7.95 2.59
C VAL A 147 16.00 -6.71 2.25
N LYS A 148 15.79 -6.14 1.06
CA LYS A 148 16.62 -5.06 0.50
C LYS A 148 15.89 -3.71 0.50
N TRP A 149 16.67 -2.67 0.46
CA TRP A 149 16.25 -1.30 0.22
C TRP A 149 16.52 -0.92 -1.24
N TYR A 150 15.56 -0.29 -1.88
CA TYR A 150 15.59 0.09 -3.29
C TYR A 150 15.43 1.59 -3.44
N SER A 151 16.04 2.19 -4.47
CA SER A 151 15.63 3.51 -4.94
C SER A 151 14.14 3.47 -5.33
N VAL A 152 13.47 4.63 -5.37
CA VAL A 152 12.05 4.69 -5.68
C VAL A 152 11.73 4.02 -7.02
N GLY A 153 12.47 4.35 -8.09
CA GLY A 153 12.26 3.74 -9.40
C GLY A 153 12.44 2.21 -9.39
N HIS A 154 13.50 1.71 -8.78
CA HIS A 154 13.78 0.28 -8.70
C HIS A 154 12.87 -0.49 -7.73
N SER A 155 12.15 0.20 -6.86
CA SER A 155 11.15 -0.43 -6.00
C SER A 155 9.86 -0.79 -6.74
N ILE A 156 9.62 -0.21 -7.92
CA ILE A 156 8.44 -0.47 -8.76
C ILE A 156 8.72 -1.67 -9.67
N GLY A 157 7.84 -2.66 -9.65
CA GLY A 157 7.94 -3.86 -10.49
C GLY A 157 8.65 -5.04 -9.82
N ILE A 158 8.98 -4.94 -8.53
CA ILE A 158 9.51 -6.06 -7.76
C ILE A 158 8.49 -7.20 -7.74
N TYR A 159 7.21 -6.88 -7.56
CA TYR A 159 6.11 -7.80 -7.76
C TYR A 159 4.75 -7.07 -7.81
N PRO A 160 3.77 -7.64 -8.53
CA PRO A 160 3.94 -8.53 -9.65
C PRO A 160 4.62 -7.77 -10.80
N LYS A 161 5.33 -8.45 -11.65
CA LYS A 161 5.80 -7.85 -12.90
C LYS A 161 4.58 -7.37 -13.68
N GLY A 162 4.53 -6.09 -13.99
CA GLY A 162 3.40 -5.49 -14.66
C GLY A 162 3.19 -6.05 -16.06
N LEU A 163 1.98 -5.92 -16.55
CA LEU A 163 1.61 -6.24 -17.90
C LEU A 163 1.31 -4.97 -18.68
N ASN A 164 1.67 -4.96 -19.95
CA ASN A 164 1.21 -3.99 -20.91
C ASN A 164 -0.31 -4.14 -21.15
N PRO A 165 -0.98 -3.15 -21.77
CA PRO A 165 -2.41 -3.26 -22.08
C PRO A 165 -2.79 -4.47 -22.94
N ASP A 166 -1.87 -4.96 -23.76
CA ASP A 166 -2.04 -6.15 -24.59
C ASP A 166 -1.81 -7.49 -23.86
N GLY A 167 -1.51 -7.45 -22.55
CA GLY A 167 -1.24 -8.63 -21.73
C GLY A 167 0.19 -9.15 -21.80
N THR A 168 1.07 -8.54 -22.59
CA THR A 168 2.50 -8.89 -22.61
C THR A 168 3.21 -8.38 -21.37
N SER A 169 4.36 -8.98 -21.01
CA SER A 169 5.18 -8.48 -19.90
C SER A 169 5.70 -7.08 -20.21
N SER A 170 5.51 -6.15 -19.26
CA SER A 170 6.05 -4.80 -19.38
C SER A 170 7.57 -4.77 -19.19
N GLY A 171 8.22 -3.81 -19.82
CA GLY A 171 9.67 -3.60 -19.75
C GLY A 171 10.13 -2.67 -18.63
N TYR A 172 9.25 -2.15 -17.78
CA TYR A 172 9.62 -1.16 -16.77
C TYR A 172 10.42 -1.69 -15.57
N PRO A 173 10.30 -2.96 -15.10
CA PRO A 173 11.07 -3.43 -13.96
C PRO A 173 12.58 -3.20 -14.16
N GLU A 174 13.24 -2.66 -13.13
CA GLU A 174 14.66 -2.31 -13.10
C GLU A 174 15.11 -1.17 -14.07
N ASN A 175 14.18 -0.62 -14.88
CA ASN A 175 14.49 0.42 -15.86
C ASN A 175 14.04 1.83 -15.44
N LEU A 176 13.23 1.96 -14.39
CA LEU A 176 12.67 3.24 -13.99
C LEU A 176 13.67 4.13 -13.24
N GLN A 177 13.68 5.41 -13.60
CA GLN A 177 14.50 6.42 -12.95
C GLN A 177 13.62 7.39 -12.17
N SER A 178 13.93 7.56 -10.90
CA SER A 178 13.28 8.54 -10.03
C SER A 178 14.19 8.91 -8.86
N LYS A 179 14.22 10.20 -8.51
CA LYS A 179 14.95 10.71 -7.35
C LYS A 179 14.19 10.56 -6.04
N GLY A 180 12.88 10.30 -6.10
CA GLY A 180 12.09 10.15 -4.89
C GLY A 180 10.59 10.33 -5.10
N VAL A 181 9.88 10.25 -3.98
CA VAL A 181 8.44 10.49 -3.87
C VAL A 181 8.18 11.64 -2.92
N GLY A 182 7.54 12.70 -3.39
CA GLY A 182 6.94 13.74 -2.57
C GLY A 182 5.52 13.35 -2.18
N LEU A 183 5.17 13.46 -0.91
CA LEU A 183 3.82 13.23 -0.40
C LEU A 183 3.36 14.44 0.41
N LEU A 184 2.11 14.85 0.21
CA LEU A 184 1.46 15.87 1.01
C LEU A 184 0.01 15.46 1.28
N GLY A 185 -0.37 15.42 2.54
CA GLY A 185 -1.71 15.11 3.01
C GLY A 185 -2.25 16.19 3.93
N ILE A 186 -3.50 16.57 3.73
CA ILE A 186 -4.25 17.44 4.63
C ILE A 186 -5.54 16.72 5.00
N THR A 187 -5.70 16.45 6.29
CA THR A 187 -6.94 15.88 6.84
C THR A 187 -7.61 16.91 7.71
N ARG A 188 -8.88 17.22 7.44
CA ARG A 188 -9.67 18.12 8.25
C ARG A 188 -10.97 17.48 8.70
N GLN A 189 -11.24 17.61 9.99
CA GLN A 189 -12.49 17.19 10.62
C GLN A 189 -13.44 18.41 10.70
N PHE A 190 -14.59 18.34 10.06
CA PHE A 190 -15.67 19.32 10.11
C PHE A 190 -16.75 18.84 11.07
N GLY A 191 -16.64 19.24 12.34
CA GLY A 191 -17.49 18.75 13.40
C GLY A 191 -17.35 17.22 13.59
N PRO A 192 -18.29 16.56 14.28
CA PRO A 192 -18.22 15.12 14.56
C PRO A 192 -18.62 14.24 13.38
N ARG A 193 -19.11 14.81 12.29
CA ARG A 193 -19.81 14.07 11.24
C ARG A 193 -19.07 13.95 9.92
N MET A 194 -18.23 14.93 9.57
CA MET A 194 -17.61 14.99 8.25
C MET A 194 -16.10 15.10 8.37
N ARG A 195 -15.39 14.25 7.62
CA ARG A 195 -13.94 14.26 7.46
C ARG A 195 -13.62 14.44 5.99
N VAL A 196 -12.72 15.37 5.70
CA VAL A 196 -12.21 15.60 4.34
C VAL A 196 -10.71 15.36 4.35
N GLN A 197 -10.22 14.69 3.34
CA GLN A 197 -8.80 14.44 3.11
C GLN A 197 -8.43 14.89 1.70
N LEU A 198 -7.31 15.57 1.60
CA LEU A 198 -6.66 15.94 0.35
C LEU A 198 -5.28 15.32 0.38
N TRP A 199 -4.90 14.63 -0.68
CA TRP A 199 -3.60 14.01 -0.82
C TRP A 199 -3.01 14.28 -2.19
N ASN A 200 -1.71 14.48 -2.23
CA ASN A 200 -0.93 14.48 -3.46
C ASN A 200 0.27 13.55 -3.28
N GLN A 201 0.53 12.73 -4.29
CA GLN A 201 1.70 11.87 -4.42
C GLN A 201 2.41 12.25 -5.72
N TYR A 202 3.58 12.82 -5.61
CA TYR A 202 4.45 13.20 -6.71
C TYR A 202 5.61 12.20 -6.79
N VAL A 203 5.57 11.26 -7.72
CA VAL A 203 6.68 10.36 -8.01
C VAL A 203 7.51 10.99 -9.10
N GLU A 204 8.64 11.54 -8.70
CA GLU A 204 9.51 12.32 -9.61
C GLU A 204 9.82 11.53 -10.87
N ASN A 205 9.67 12.18 -12.04
CA ASN A 205 9.87 11.63 -13.39
C ASN A 205 8.88 10.53 -13.83
N ILE A 206 7.95 10.05 -12.98
CA ILE A 206 7.09 8.92 -13.32
C ILE A 206 5.62 9.35 -13.40
N PHE A 207 5.00 9.74 -12.29
CA PHE A 207 3.60 10.15 -12.25
C PHE A 207 3.27 11.04 -11.06
N ASN A 208 2.15 11.75 -11.16
CA ASN A 208 1.53 12.47 -10.06
C ASN A 208 0.12 11.94 -9.82
N THR A 209 -0.27 11.80 -8.56
CA THR A 209 -1.62 11.39 -8.17
C THR A 209 -2.19 12.36 -7.15
N ALA A 210 -3.36 12.91 -7.42
CA ALA A 210 -4.15 13.70 -6.49
C ALA A 210 -5.38 12.92 -6.03
N LEU A 211 -5.71 12.99 -4.74
CA LEU A 211 -6.88 12.35 -4.14
C LEU A 211 -7.65 13.36 -3.28
N ILE A 212 -8.96 13.41 -3.49
CA ILE A 212 -9.90 14.06 -2.58
C ILE A 212 -10.82 12.97 -2.03
N GLN A 213 -10.96 12.91 -0.70
CA GLN A 213 -11.86 11.99 -0.02
C GLN A 213 -12.72 12.73 0.99
N THR A 214 -14.01 12.40 1.01
CA THR A 214 -14.96 12.90 2.00
C THR A 214 -15.70 11.72 2.61
N ASP A 215 -15.64 11.60 3.93
CA ASP A 215 -16.41 10.63 4.72
C ASP A 215 -17.43 11.38 5.58
N TYR A 216 -18.69 10.94 5.56
CA TYR A 216 -19.78 11.54 6.30
C TYR A 216 -20.54 10.49 7.10
N SER A 217 -20.82 10.79 8.37
CA SER A 217 -21.58 9.92 9.27
C SER A 217 -22.82 10.68 9.79
N HIS A 218 -24.01 10.22 9.42
CA HIS A 218 -25.28 10.81 9.86
C HIS A 218 -25.90 9.97 10.98
N PRO A 219 -26.00 10.50 12.20
CA PRO A 219 -26.70 9.81 13.28
C PRO A 219 -28.21 9.82 13.04
N LEU A 220 -28.83 8.67 13.22
CA LEU A 220 -30.27 8.46 13.22
C LEU A 220 -30.77 8.21 14.67
N ARG A 221 -32.08 8.00 14.80
CA ARG A 221 -32.67 7.63 16.09
C ARG A 221 -32.16 6.26 16.58
N ASN A 222 -32.23 6.02 17.88
CA ASN A 222 -31.89 4.74 18.52
C ASN A 222 -30.45 4.26 18.26
N GLY A 223 -29.50 5.19 18.06
CA GLY A 223 -28.09 4.84 17.89
C GLY A 223 -27.69 4.31 16.51
N HIS A 224 -28.63 4.29 15.56
CA HIS A 224 -28.30 3.99 14.17
C HIS A 224 -27.49 5.11 13.51
N LYS A 225 -26.66 4.77 12.51
CA LYS A 225 -25.92 5.75 11.71
C LYS A 225 -25.94 5.34 10.23
N ILE A 226 -26.02 6.33 9.37
CA ILE A 226 -25.75 6.17 7.94
C ILE A 226 -24.31 6.64 7.70
N LEU A 227 -23.56 5.87 6.93
CA LEU A 227 -22.19 6.15 6.53
C LEU A 227 -22.15 6.40 5.03
N LEU A 228 -21.55 7.50 4.62
CA LEU A 228 -21.35 7.84 3.20
C LEU A 228 -19.89 8.19 2.97
N GLY A 229 -19.36 7.78 1.83
CA GLY A 229 -18.02 8.12 1.39
C GLY A 229 -17.98 8.45 -0.08
N LEU A 230 -17.16 9.40 -0.44
CA LEU A 230 -16.87 9.80 -1.82
C LEU A 230 -15.38 10.05 -1.96
N GLN A 231 -14.78 9.48 -3.00
CA GLN A 231 -13.40 9.73 -3.42
C GLN A 231 -13.37 10.09 -4.90
N TRP A 232 -12.49 11.01 -5.24
CA TRP A 232 -12.03 11.26 -6.61
C TRP A 232 -10.52 11.26 -6.63
N THR A 233 -9.95 10.48 -7.53
CA THR A 233 -8.51 10.40 -7.75
C THR A 233 -8.22 10.72 -9.20
N HIS A 234 -7.25 11.61 -9.41
CA HIS A 234 -6.72 11.95 -10.72
C HIS A 234 -5.24 11.63 -10.77
N GLN A 235 -4.79 11.06 -11.87
CA GLN A 235 -3.40 10.66 -12.04
C GLN A 235 -2.90 11.02 -13.44
N ASP A 236 -1.70 11.60 -13.51
CA ASP A 236 -1.03 12.02 -14.73
C ASP A 236 0.38 11.45 -14.82
N ALA A 237 0.82 11.09 -16.03
CA ALA A 237 2.20 10.82 -16.33
C ALA A 237 3.05 12.09 -16.18
N LEU A 238 4.26 11.93 -15.65
CA LEU A 238 5.25 12.99 -15.57
C LEU A 238 6.43 12.70 -16.50
N SER A 239 6.94 13.72 -17.17
CA SER A 239 8.11 13.62 -18.04
C SER A 239 7.99 12.47 -19.05
N ALA A 240 8.90 11.51 -18.99
CA ALA A 240 8.91 10.32 -19.83
C ALA A 240 8.26 9.08 -19.19
N GLY A 241 7.56 9.23 -18.04
CA GLY A 241 6.92 8.10 -17.33
C GLY A 241 7.91 7.14 -16.67
N GLY A 242 9.11 7.63 -16.36
CA GLY A 242 10.18 6.88 -15.70
C GLY A 242 11.31 6.42 -16.62
N HIS A 243 11.10 6.38 -17.93
CA HIS A 243 12.13 6.00 -18.91
C HIS A 243 11.87 6.63 -20.28
N GLU A 244 12.92 7.03 -21.00
CA GLU A 244 12.79 7.63 -22.35
C GLU A 244 12.24 6.64 -23.39
N ASP A 245 12.64 5.37 -23.30
CA ASP A 245 12.05 4.29 -24.10
C ASP A 245 10.67 3.93 -23.54
N GLN A 246 9.61 4.22 -24.30
CA GLN A 246 8.22 4.02 -23.87
C GLN A 246 7.85 2.55 -23.67
N THR A 247 8.63 1.60 -24.16
CA THR A 247 8.44 0.17 -23.85
C THR A 247 8.90 -0.22 -22.44
N ARG A 248 9.64 0.69 -21.79
CA ARG A 248 10.21 0.52 -20.44
C ARG A 248 9.65 1.50 -19.43
N THR A 249 8.58 2.22 -19.75
CA THR A 249 7.93 3.16 -18.83
C THR A 249 6.93 2.45 -17.93
N TYR A 250 6.74 2.99 -16.72
CA TYR A 250 5.65 2.57 -15.84
C TYR A 250 4.34 3.24 -16.22
N PHE A 251 4.38 4.53 -16.49
CA PHE A 251 3.23 5.34 -16.89
C PHE A 251 3.50 5.94 -18.27
N PRO A 252 2.76 5.55 -19.31
CA PRO A 252 3.02 6.04 -20.66
C PRO A 252 2.96 7.57 -20.75
N LYS A 253 3.88 8.20 -21.48
CA LYS A 253 3.95 9.65 -21.63
C LYS A 253 2.60 10.23 -22.09
N GLY A 254 2.12 11.25 -21.38
CA GLY A 254 0.85 11.92 -21.69
C GLY A 254 -0.40 11.12 -21.29
N ALA A 255 -0.25 9.95 -20.69
CA ALA A 255 -1.39 9.21 -20.17
C ALA A 255 -1.91 9.85 -18.87
N SER A 256 -3.22 9.77 -18.66
CA SER A 256 -3.90 10.17 -17.44
C SER A 256 -4.98 9.16 -17.07
N SER A 257 -5.47 9.21 -15.85
CA SER A 257 -6.63 8.41 -15.43
C SER A 257 -7.44 9.11 -14.35
N ASN A 258 -8.72 8.82 -14.31
CA ASN A 258 -9.64 9.26 -13.27
C ASN A 258 -10.30 8.07 -12.60
N VAL A 259 -10.41 8.13 -11.27
CA VAL A 259 -11.11 7.12 -10.49
C VAL A 259 -12.11 7.78 -9.55
N ILE A 260 -13.34 7.33 -9.58
CA ILE A 260 -14.40 7.72 -8.63
C ILE A 260 -14.72 6.50 -7.78
N SER A 261 -14.67 6.65 -6.45
CA SER A 261 -15.05 5.58 -5.54
C SER A 261 -16.07 6.10 -4.52
N THR A 262 -17.13 5.35 -4.31
CA THR A 262 -18.22 5.72 -3.40
C THR A 262 -18.53 4.57 -2.47
N GLN A 263 -19.00 4.89 -1.27
CA GLN A 263 -19.58 3.91 -0.37
C GLN A 263 -20.85 4.46 0.31
N ALA A 264 -21.77 3.55 0.60
CA ALA A 264 -22.90 3.78 1.46
C ALA A 264 -23.01 2.65 2.47
N GLY A 265 -23.42 2.96 3.69
CA GLY A 265 -23.50 1.95 4.73
C GLY A 265 -24.37 2.34 5.89
N TRP A 266 -24.61 1.34 6.74
CA TRP A 266 -25.38 1.44 7.97
C TRP A 266 -24.57 0.85 9.13
N GLN A 267 -24.72 1.46 10.30
CA GLN A 267 -24.06 1.00 11.54
C GLN A 267 -25.03 1.05 12.71
N HIS A 268 -25.05 -0.02 13.52
CA HIS A 268 -25.81 -0.08 14.77
C HIS A 268 -25.32 -1.24 15.66
N ASN A 269 -25.16 -1.00 16.97
CA ASN A 269 -24.84 -2.01 18.00
C ASN A 269 -23.72 -3.00 17.61
N GLY A 270 -22.59 -2.45 17.11
CA GLY A 270 -21.45 -3.26 16.68
C GLY A 270 -21.57 -3.85 15.28
N TRP A 271 -22.74 -3.79 14.64
CA TRP A 271 -22.93 -4.17 13.26
C TRP A 271 -22.62 -3.01 12.31
N GLN A 272 -21.98 -3.31 11.20
CA GLN A 272 -21.79 -2.38 10.09
C GLN A 272 -22.00 -3.15 8.78
N ALA A 273 -22.82 -2.61 7.90
CA ALA A 273 -23.04 -3.11 6.55
C ALA A 273 -22.67 -1.98 5.57
N LEU A 274 -21.84 -2.29 4.60
CA LEU A 274 -21.30 -1.34 3.60
C LEU A 274 -21.50 -1.90 2.20
N ALA A 275 -21.86 -1.04 1.26
CA ALA A 275 -21.77 -1.29 -0.17
C ALA A 275 -20.88 -0.23 -0.78
N ALA A 276 -19.98 -0.61 -1.68
CA ALA A 276 -19.07 0.29 -2.33
C ALA A 276 -19.01 0.03 -3.83
N TRP A 277 -18.77 1.09 -4.58
CA TRP A 277 -18.58 1.07 -6.03
C TRP A 277 -17.39 1.95 -6.39
N THR A 278 -16.57 1.46 -7.31
CA THR A 278 -15.42 2.20 -7.86
C THR A 278 -15.44 2.10 -9.37
N ARG A 279 -15.24 3.23 -10.03
CA ARG A 279 -15.13 3.37 -11.49
C ARG A 279 -13.77 3.96 -11.84
N THR A 280 -12.94 3.23 -12.59
CA THR A 280 -11.84 3.81 -13.36
C THR A 280 -12.38 4.17 -14.75
N THR A 281 -12.20 5.42 -15.17
CA THR A 281 -12.70 5.89 -16.48
C THR A 281 -11.93 5.26 -17.65
N ALA A 282 -12.44 5.46 -18.87
CA ALA A 282 -11.83 4.94 -20.09
C ALA A 282 -10.59 5.73 -20.54
N ASP A 283 -10.27 6.86 -19.86
CA ASP A 283 -9.15 7.72 -20.23
C ASP A 283 -7.79 7.01 -20.10
N GLY A 284 -7.67 6.10 -19.13
CA GLY A 284 -6.46 5.33 -18.90
C GLY A 284 -6.54 4.41 -17.70
N ARG A 285 -5.44 3.74 -17.40
CA ARG A 285 -5.32 2.83 -16.26
C ARG A 285 -4.89 3.59 -15.02
N PHE A 286 -5.50 3.26 -13.88
CA PHE A 286 -4.97 3.70 -12.59
C PHE A 286 -3.79 2.80 -12.19
N LEU A 287 -2.63 3.40 -11.93
CA LEU A 287 -1.40 2.68 -11.59
C LEU A 287 -0.94 3.04 -10.18
N ASN A 288 -0.81 2.03 -9.32
CA ASN A 288 -0.24 2.16 -7.99
C ASN A 288 0.64 0.94 -7.70
N PRO A 289 1.95 1.11 -7.43
CA PRO A 289 2.82 -0.05 -7.18
C PRO A 289 2.30 -0.89 -6.02
N ARG A 290 1.95 -2.16 -6.28
CA ARG A 290 1.42 -3.10 -5.27
C ARG A 290 2.37 -3.31 -4.11
N GLU A 291 3.64 -3.21 -4.37
CA GLU A 291 4.73 -3.31 -3.42
C GLU A 291 4.77 -2.16 -2.41
N TRP A 292 4.15 -1.01 -2.75
CA TRP A 292 4.12 0.16 -1.87
C TRP A 292 2.98 0.13 -0.85
N GLY A 293 1.95 -0.69 -1.10
CA GLY A 293 0.85 -0.81 -0.16
C GLY A 293 -0.49 -1.17 -0.80
N ARG A 294 -1.56 -0.79 -0.11
CA ARG A 294 -2.94 -0.92 -0.57
C ARG A 294 -3.33 0.31 -1.37
N GLU A 295 -4.17 0.11 -2.36
CA GLU A 295 -4.86 1.21 -3.02
C GLU A 295 -5.95 1.82 -2.09
N PRO A 296 -6.30 3.10 -2.26
CA PRO A 296 -7.13 3.82 -1.30
C PRO A 296 -8.64 3.58 -1.42
N PHE A 297 -9.11 2.84 -2.42
CA PHE A 297 -10.52 2.80 -2.78
C PHE A 297 -11.39 1.97 -1.82
N TYR A 298 -12.65 2.35 -1.69
CA TYR A 298 -13.61 1.67 -0.81
C TYR A 298 -13.90 0.22 -1.22
N THR A 299 -13.68 -0.11 -2.49
CA THR A 299 -13.83 -1.48 -3.02
C THR A 299 -12.60 -2.35 -2.82
N PHE A 300 -11.52 -1.81 -2.21
CA PHE A 300 -10.29 -2.58 -2.02
C PHE A 300 -10.55 -3.88 -1.24
N MET A 301 -10.05 -4.97 -1.78
CA MET A 301 -9.94 -6.28 -1.13
C MET A 301 -8.50 -6.79 -1.25
N THR A 302 -8.07 -7.61 -0.31
CA THR A 302 -6.65 -8.01 -0.19
C THR A 302 -6.11 -8.67 -1.47
N ARG A 303 -6.96 -9.41 -2.20
CA ARG A 303 -6.58 -10.11 -3.43
C ARG A 303 -7.13 -9.48 -4.71
N GLU A 304 -8.19 -8.71 -4.59
CA GLU A 304 -8.88 -8.06 -5.71
C GLU A 304 -8.63 -6.56 -5.66
N ARG A 305 -7.96 -6.05 -6.68
CA ARG A 305 -7.54 -4.66 -6.80
C ARG A 305 -7.90 -4.13 -8.18
N ILE A 306 -8.09 -2.83 -8.28
CA ILE A 306 -8.32 -2.17 -9.55
C ILE A 306 -7.07 -1.55 -10.16
N GLU A 307 -5.96 -1.48 -9.41
CA GLU A 307 -4.71 -0.94 -9.94
C GLU A 307 -4.27 -1.74 -11.19
N GLY A 308 -3.77 -1.04 -12.20
CA GLY A 308 -3.44 -1.59 -13.51
C GLY A 308 -4.62 -1.67 -14.47
N SER A 309 -5.84 -1.36 -14.03
CA SER A 309 -7.05 -1.42 -14.84
C SER A 309 -7.55 -0.04 -15.27
N GLY A 310 -8.08 0.06 -16.47
CA GLY A 310 -8.83 1.19 -17.02
C GLY A 310 -10.18 0.70 -17.53
N ASP A 311 -11.15 1.60 -17.66
CA ASP A 311 -12.52 1.30 -18.09
C ASP A 311 -13.20 0.16 -17.29
N VAL A 312 -13.04 0.17 -15.97
CA VAL A 312 -13.49 -0.91 -15.09
C VAL A 312 -14.45 -0.40 -14.01
N ASN A 313 -15.44 -1.22 -13.68
CA ASN A 313 -16.30 -1.06 -12.52
C ASN A 313 -15.98 -2.17 -11.51
N ALA A 314 -15.81 -1.79 -10.25
CA ALA A 314 -15.70 -2.71 -9.13
C ALA A 314 -16.83 -2.46 -8.14
N VAL A 315 -17.39 -3.52 -7.56
CA VAL A 315 -18.44 -3.44 -6.53
C VAL A 315 -18.07 -4.37 -5.41
N THR A 316 -18.25 -3.92 -4.17
CA THR A 316 -18.09 -4.77 -2.98
C THR A 316 -19.25 -4.59 -2.01
N GLY A 317 -19.60 -5.68 -1.33
CA GLY A 317 -20.43 -5.67 -0.14
C GLY A 317 -19.61 -6.13 1.05
N ARG A 318 -19.77 -5.48 2.21
CA ARG A 318 -19.01 -5.82 3.43
C ARG A 318 -19.92 -5.80 4.64
N VAL A 319 -19.80 -6.83 5.47
CA VAL A 319 -20.48 -6.90 6.77
C VAL A 319 -19.45 -7.07 7.86
N ILE A 320 -19.52 -6.23 8.88
CA ILE A 320 -18.62 -6.25 10.03
C ILE A 320 -19.48 -6.40 11.28
N TRP A 321 -19.05 -7.26 12.18
CA TRP A 321 -19.64 -7.37 13.51
C TRP A 321 -18.56 -7.31 14.57
N GLN A 322 -18.67 -6.32 15.47
CA GLN A 322 -17.77 -6.12 16.60
C GLN A 322 -18.63 -5.74 17.83
N PRO A 323 -18.98 -6.71 18.69
CA PRO A 323 -19.78 -6.44 19.88
C PRO A 323 -19.12 -5.43 20.81
N ALA A 324 -19.90 -4.58 21.44
CA ALA A 324 -19.40 -3.61 22.43
C ALA A 324 -18.66 -4.34 23.57
N GLY A 325 -17.49 -3.81 23.95
CA GLY A 325 -16.66 -4.39 25.02
C GLY A 325 -15.89 -5.67 24.62
N ASN A 326 -16.03 -6.16 23.39
CA ASN A 326 -15.34 -7.34 22.93
C ASN A 326 -14.12 -6.99 22.04
N LYS A 327 -13.04 -7.74 22.18
CA LYS A 327 -11.83 -7.62 21.30
C LYS A 327 -12.01 -8.32 19.95
N TRP A 328 -13.05 -9.15 19.80
CA TRP A 328 -13.31 -9.89 18.56
C TRP A 328 -13.99 -8.99 17.53
N ARG A 329 -13.51 -9.06 16.31
CA ARG A 329 -14.11 -8.43 15.13
C ARG A 329 -14.22 -9.50 14.03
N PHE A 330 -15.43 -9.66 13.50
CA PHE A 330 -15.72 -10.55 12.38
C PHE A 330 -16.01 -9.70 11.15
N GLU A 331 -15.48 -10.07 10.03
CA GLU A 331 -15.65 -9.35 8.77
C GLU A 331 -15.82 -10.36 7.62
N ALA A 332 -16.82 -10.10 6.75
CA ALA A 332 -17.04 -10.78 5.48
C ALA A 332 -17.19 -9.72 4.38
N ALA A 333 -16.57 -9.97 3.20
CA ALA A 333 -16.63 -9.11 2.03
C ALA A 333 -16.74 -9.96 0.76
#